data_ab788d647c6706fbd6a7e6b461fe3c31
#
_entry.id   ab788d647c6706fbd6a7e6b461fe3c31
#
_cell.length_a   1.000
_cell.length_b   1.000
_cell.length_c   1.000
_cell.angle_alpha   90.00
_cell.angle_beta   90.00
_cell.angle_gamma   90.00
#
_symmetry.space_group_name_H-M   'P 1'
#
loop_
_entity.id
_entity.type
_entity.pdbx_description
1 polymer ?
#
loop_
_entity_poly.entity_id
_entity_poly.type
_entity_poly.pdbx_seq_one_letter_code
_entity_poly.pdbx_strand_id
1 'polypeptide(L)'
;MKKAKNNCEKSKLFSFKYILYDFIRITAAIPGFIWFRPKIVYENEAAAKKIRGGALMIANHTGFYDPVYLMIGIWRRRHHFIAAKELFKSSKFNAFLFKYAFMCISIDRENFSLATFREITGRLKRGELLTMFPEGHIGRASDEMQSFKSGMVLMAAKSDKPIIPVYVKRKEKWYSRLVFAVGEPVNVKELLKKDSAGKQDMEAVTAYLYEKEKELEALVSE
;
A
#
# COMPACT_ATOMS: atom_id res chain seq x y z
N MET A 1 -26.16 1.54 -19.49
CA MET A 1 -25.02 0.95 -18.75
C MET A 1 -24.26 1.92 -17.84
N LYS A 2 -24.04 3.21 -18.17
CA LYS A 2 -23.35 4.19 -17.27
C LYS A 2 -24.10 4.49 -15.96
N LYS A 3 -25.44 4.57 -15.95
CA LYS A 3 -26.24 4.82 -14.74
C LYS A 3 -26.16 3.70 -13.69
N ALA A 4 -26.12 2.43 -14.11
CA ALA A 4 -26.01 1.28 -13.20
C ALA A 4 -24.63 1.20 -12.54
N LYS A 5 -23.54 1.58 -13.24
CA LYS A 5 -22.20 1.67 -12.67
C LYS A 5 -22.10 2.76 -11.58
N ASN A 6 -22.67 3.93 -11.84
CA ASN A 6 -22.67 5.03 -10.87
C ASN A 6 -23.51 4.72 -9.60
N ASN A 7 -24.59 3.97 -9.72
CA ASN A 7 -25.40 3.57 -8.55
C ASN A 7 -24.70 2.47 -7.71
N CYS A 8 -23.96 1.55 -8.34
CA CYS A 8 -23.18 0.56 -7.60
C CYS A 8 -21.99 1.19 -6.84
N GLU A 9 -21.35 2.23 -7.37
CA GLU A 9 -20.31 2.98 -6.66
C GLU A 9 -20.89 3.82 -5.51
N LYS A 10 -22.03 4.49 -5.70
CA LYS A 10 -22.69 5.28 -4.66
C LYS A 10 -23.19 4.41 -3.50
N SER A 11 -23.72 3.22 -3.76
CA SER A 11 -24.21 2.32 -2.70
C SER A 11 -23.10 1.80 -1.77
N LYS A 12 -21.86 1.70 -2.26
CA LYS A 12 -20.69 1.27 -1.46
C LYS A 12 -20.12 2.39 -0.59
N LEU A 13 -20.27 3.66 -0.98
CA LEU A 13 -19.84 4.80 -0.16
C LEU A 13 -20.59 4.88 1.18
N PHE A 14 -21.84 4.44 1.24
CA PHE A 14 -22.70 4.45 2.42
C PHE A 14 -22.80 3.11 3.16
N SER A 15 -21.92 2.14 2.85
CA SER A 15 -21.85 0.94 3.67
C SER A 15 -21.33 1.28 5.07
N PHE A 16 -21.99 0.75 6.12
CA PHE A 16 -21.57 0.92 7.52
C PHE A 16 -20.07 0.69 7.74
N LYS A 17 -19.50 -0.26 7.02
CA LYS A 17 -18.07 -0.56 7.02
C LYS A 17 -17.19 0.65 6.62
N TYR A 18 -17.60 1.41 5.60
CA TYR A 18 -16.84 2.57 5.14
C TYR A 18 -17.08 3.79 6.04
N ILE A 19 -18.26 3.92 6.62
CA ILE A 19 -18.57 4.98 7.59
C ILE A 19 -17.69 4.79 8.84
N LEU A 20 -17.63 3.56 9.37
CA LEU A 20 -16.81 3.23 10.52
C LEU A 20 -15.31 3.44 10.21
N TYR A 21 -14.85 2.99 9.03
CA TYR A 21 -13.47 3.22 8.59
C TYR A 21 -13.14 4.71 8.51
N ASP A 22 -13.99 5.52 7.87
CA ASP A 22 -13.74 6.95 7.73
C ASP A 22 -13.80 7.67 9.08
N PHE A 23 -14.69 7.25 9.98
CA PHE A 23 -14.73 7.76 11.34
C PHE A 23 -13.41 7.48 12.08
N ILE A 24 -12.95 6.22 12.10
CA ILE A 24 -11.67 5.85 12.72
C ILE A 24 -10.52 6.62 12.08
N ARG A 25 -10.48 6.67 10.74
CA ARG A 25 -9.44 7.36 9.98
C ARG A 25 -9.37 8.84 10.32
N ILE A 26 -10.50 9.55 10.32
CA ILE A 26 -10.53 11.00 10.57
C ILE A 26 -10.21 11.29 12.03
N THR A 27 -10.79 10.55 12.98
CA THR A 27 -10.58 10.76 14.42
C THR A 27 -9.14 10.41 14.84
N ALA A 28 -8.50 9.43 14.20
CA ALA A 28 -7.11 9.07 14.47
C ALA A 28 -6.11 9.93 13.67
N ALA A 29 -6.46 10.31 12.44
CA ALA A 29 -5.53 11.04 11.57
C ALA A 29 -5.28 12.47 12.06
N ILE A 30 -6.28 13.18 12.58
CA ILE A 30 -6.11 14.57 13.04
C ILE A 30 -5.14 14.65 14.22
N PRO A 31 -5.35 13.93 15.34
CA PRO A 31 -4.37 13.90 16.44
C PRO A 31 -3.02 13.36 15.98
N GLY A 32 -3.01 12.30 15.17
CA GLY A 32 -1.79 11.72 14.63
C GLY A 32 -1.02 12.69 13.74
N PHE A 33 -1.69 13.49 12.93
CA PHE A 33 -1.05 14.51 12.09
C PHE A 33 -0.40 15.61 12.95
N ILE A 34 -1.09 16.07 13.98
CA ILE A 34 -0.56 17.07 14.93
C ILE A 34 0.63 16.52 15.70
N TRP A 35 0.52 15.28 16.20
CA TRP A 35 1.55 14.65 17.00
C TRP A 35 2.80 14.27 16.21
N PHE A 36 2.62 13.59 15.10
CA PHE A 36 3.72 13.06 14.31
C PHE A 36 4.25 14.04 13.26
N ARG A 37 3.51 15.12 12.96
CA ARG A 37 3.93 16.18 12.01
C ARG A 37 4.54 15.61 10.72
N PRO A 38 3.83 14.77 9.95
CA PRO A 38 4.40 14.03 8.84
C PRO A 38 5.05 14.98 7.81
N LYS A 39 6.26 14.64 7.39
CA LYS A 39 6.96 15.27 6.26
C LYS A 39 6.91 14.29 5.09
N ILE A 40 6.38 14.73 3.97
CA ILE A 40 6.39 13.96 2.73
C ILE A 40 7.37 14.61 1.79
N VAL A 41 8.37 13.85 1.36
CA VAL A 41 9.34 14.22 0.33
C VAL A 41 8.89 13.53 -0.95
N TYR A 42 8.76 14.24 -2.02
CA TYR A 42 8.41 13.66 -3.31
C TYR A 42 9.66 13.57 -4.18
N GLU A 43 9.83 12.44 -4.87
CA GLU A 43 10.94 12.23 -5.78
C GLU A 43 11.02 13.31 -6.86
N ASN A 44 9.85 13.65 -7.40
CA ASN A 44 9.72 14.67 -8.46
C ASN A 44 8.27 15.21 -8.51
N GLU A 45 8.00 16.10 -9.48
CA GLU A 45 6.65 16.67 -9.66
C GLU A 45 5.59 15.62 -10.03
N ALA A 46 5.96 14.53 -10.71
CA ALA A 46 5.02 13.46 -11.06
C ALA A 46 4.58 12.70 -9.81
N ALA A 47 5.51 12.45 -8.87
CA ALA A 47 5.22 11.84 -7.56
C ALA A 47 4.32 12.73 -6.70
N ALA A 48 4.47 14.05 -6.78
CA ALA A 48 3.67 15.01 -6.02
C ALA A 48 2.22 15.12 -6.51
N LYS A 49 1.91 14.65 -7.72
CA LYS A 49 0.54 14.68 -8.24
C LYS A 49 -0.39 13.82 -7.42
N LYS A 50 -1.61 14.31 -7.24
CA LYS A 50 -2.64 13.57 -6.49
C LYS A 50 -2.87 12.19 -7.10
N ILE A 51 -2.68 11.14 -6.30
CA ILE A 51 -2.99 9.76 -6.68
C ILE A 51 -4.48 9.67 -7.04
N ARG A 52 -4.79 9.37 -8.29
CA ARG A 52 -6.16 9.22 -8.79
C ARG A 52 -6.38 7.81 -9.32
N GLY A 53 -7.60 7.30 -9.14
CA GLY A 53 -7.92 5.94 -9.57
C GLY A 53 -7.28 4.85 -8.72
N GLY A 54 -7.23 3.63 -9.22
CA GLY A 54 -6.59 2.50 -8.53
C GLY A 54 -5.09 2.57 -8.63
N ALA A 55 -4.41 2.21 -7.55
CA ALA A 55 -2.96 2.10 -7.51
C ALA A 55 -2.57 1.05 -6.45
N LEU A 56 -1.45 0.38 -6.68
CA LEU A 56 -0.82 -0.47 -5.69
C LEU A 56 0.34 0.31 -5.07
N MET A 57 0.19 0.71 -3.82
CA MET A 57 1.26 1.33 -3.06
C MET A 57 2.11 0.24 -2.42
N ILE A 58 3.41 0.31 -2.60
CA ILE A 58 4.38 -0.54 -1.91
C ILE A 58 5.18 0.31 -0.94
N ALA A 59 5.58 -0.27 0.19
CA ALA A 59 6.41 0.40 1.18
C ALA A 59 7.30 -0.60 1.91
N ASN A 60 8.48 -0.16 2.33
CA ASN A 60 9.33 -0.90 3.24
C ASN A 60 8.62 -1.10 4.60
N HIS A 61 8.99 -2.15 5.35
CA HIS A 61 8.31 -2.52 6.59
C HIS A 61 9.24 -2.42 7.81
N THR A 62 9.25 -1.25 8.43
CA THR A 62 10.15 -0.92 9.55
C THR A 62 9.57 -1.24 10.92
N GLY A 63 8.25 -1.36 11.04
CA GLY A 63 7.61 -1.60 12.31
C GLY A 63 6.10 -1.88 12.22
N PHE A 64 5.55 -2.36 13.32
CA PHE A 64 4.13 -2.73 13.42
C PHE A 64 3.17 -1.56 13.12
N TYR A 65 3.59 -0.33 13.37
CA TYR A 65 2.76 0.87 13.19
C TYR A 65 2.83 1.48 11.79
N ASP A 66 3.62 0.96 10.86
CA ASP A 66 3.76 1.53 9.51
C ASP A 66 2.42 1.69 8.77
N PRO A 67 1.44 0.75 8.86
CA PRO A 67 0.12 0.96 8.28
C PRO A 67 -0.58 2.21 8.82
N VAL A 68 -0.48 2.45 10.12
CA VAL A 68 -1.04 3.65 10.77
C VAL A 68 -0.33 4.91 10.29
N TYR A 69 0.99 4.85 10.19
CA TYR A 69 1.80 5.97 9.72
C TYR A 69 1.47 6.35 8.27
N LEU A 70 1.32 5.36 7.38
CA LEU A 70 0.89 5.59 6.00
C LEU A 70 -0.52 6.18 5.93
N MET A 71 -1.45 5.71 6.77
CA MET A 71 -2.81 6.28 6.85
C MET A 71 -2.81 7.74 7.33
N ILE A 72 -1.90 8.12 8.23
CA ILE A 72 -1.75 9.49 8.70
C ILE A 72 -1.08 10.36 7.62
N GLY A 73 0.00 9.90 7.03
CA GLY A 73 0.77 10.64 6.01
C GLY A 73 -0.04 10.86 4.73
N ILE A 74 -0.67 9.82 4.22
CA ILE A 74 -1.45 9.85 2.97
C ILE A 74 -2.96 9.77 3.27
N TRP A 75 -3.41 10.53 4.24
CA TRP A 75 -4.77 10.49 4.80
C TRP A 75 -5.91 10.81 3.80
N ARG A 76 -5.60 11.46 2.68
CA ARG A 76 -6.62 11.86 1.68
C ARG A 76 -7.25 10.70 0.91
N ARG A 77 -6.64 9.51 0.96
CA ARG A 77 -7.14 8.30 0.31
C ARG A 77 -7.45 7.22 1.33
N ARG A 78 -8.47 6.41 1.06
CA ARG A 78 -8.74 5.20 1.82
C ARG A 78 -7.70 4.15 1.43
N HIS A 79 -6.90 3.71 2.40
CA HIS A 79 -5.98 2.60 2.22
C HIS A 79 -6.70 1.27 2.45
N HIS A 80 -6.39 0.28 1.64
CA HIS A 80 -6.78 -1.11 1.83
C HIS A 80 -5.50 -1.91 1.91
N PHE A 81 -5.15 -2.39 3.11
CA PHE A 81 -3.89 -3.10 3.29
C PHE A 81 -4.01 -4.56 2.85
N ILE A 82 -2.93 -5.10 2.31
CA ILE A 82 -2.78 -6.52 2.06
C ILE A 82 -1.98 -7.10 3.22
N ALA A 83 -2.57 -8.00 4.00
CA ALA A 83 -2.00 -8.50 5.25
C ALA A 83 -2.10 -10.02 5.35
N ALA A 84 -1.13 -10.63 6.05
CA ALA A 84 -1.09 -12.07 6.24
C ALA A 84 -2.26 -12.58 7.08
N LYS A 85 -2.81 -13.74 6.73
CA LYS A 85 -3.96 -14.37 7.44
C LYS A 85 -3.71 -14.62 8.92
N GLU A 86 -2.46 -14.81 9.30
CA GLU A 86 -2.04 -15.07 10.67
C GLU A 86 -2.40 -13.91 11.60
N LEU A 87 -2.33 -12.68 11.11
CA LEU A 87 -2.69 -11.48 11.88
C LEU A 87 -4.16 -11.47 12.30
N PHE A 88 -5.03 -12.07 11.48
CA PHE A 88 -6.46 -12.16 11.80
C PHE A 88 -6.80 -13.25 12.81
N LYS A 89 -5.89 -14.20 13.02
CA LYS A 89 -6.09 -15.33 13.95
C LYS A 89 -5.61 -15.04 15.36
N SER A 90 -4.80 -14.01 15.58
CA SER A 90 -4.15 -13.72 16.86
C SER A 90 -5.14 -13.36 17.98
N SER A 91 -6.20 -12.61 17.68
CA SER A 91 -7.33 -12.36 18.59
C SER A 91 -8.55 -11.84 17.83
N LYS A 92 -9.75 -11.95 18.46
CA LYS A 92 -11.00 -11.39 17.89
C LYS A 92 -10.91 -9.88 17.71
N PHE A 93 -10.24 -9.18 18.63
CA PHE A 93 -10.01 -7.73 18.56
C PHE A 93 -9.10 -7.38 17.38
N ASN A 94 -8.00 -8.09 17.19
CA ASN A 94 -7.10 -7.87 16.05
C ASN A 94 -7.82 -8.18 14.74
N ALA A 95 -8.59 -9.26 14.66
CA ALA A 95 -9.40 -9.56 13.47
C ALA A 95 -10.37 -8.43 13.13
N PHE A 96 -11.05 -7.86 14.14
CA PHE A 96 -11.92 -6.69 13.97
C PHE A 96 -11.12 -5.48 13.47
N LEU A 97 -9.99 -5.17 14.11
CA LEU A 97 -9.14 -4.02 13.76
C LEU A 97 -8.62 -4.12 12.32
N PHE A 98 -8.05 -5.26 11.93
CA PHE A 98 -7.55 -5.46 10.57
C PHE A 98 -8.68 -5.40 9.53
N LYS A 99 -9.85 -5.95 9.84
CA LYS A 99 -10.98 -5.98 8.92
C LYS A 99 -11.65 -4.62 8.74
N TYR A 100 -11.79 -3.82 9.79
CA TYR A 100 -12.59 -2.60 9.79
C TYR A 100 -11.76 -1.31 9.86
N ALA A 101 -10.68 -1.27 10.67
CA ALA A 101 -9.85 -0.07 10.80
C ALA A 101 -8.77 0.03 9.72
N PHE A 102 -8.23 -1.09 9.25
CA PHE A 102 -7.23 -1.12 8.18
C PHE A 102 -7.77 -1.61 6.84
N MET A 103 -9.04 -2.04 6.79
CA MET A 103 -9.68 -2.55 5.56
C MET A 103 -8.84 -3.63 4.87
N CYS A 104 -8.16 -4.46 5.65
CA CYS A 104 -7.21 -5.45 5.16
C CYS A 104 -7.87 -6.52 4.29
N ILE A 105 -7.15 -6.90 3.23
CA ILE A 105 -7.38 -8.11 2.47
C ILE A 105 -6.44 -9.17 3.06
N SER A 106 -7.02 -10.26 3.56
CA SER A 106 -6.26 -11.38 4.12
C SER A 106 -5.63 -12.20 2.99
N ILE A 107 -4.30 -12.41 3.07
CA ILE A 107 -3.61 -13.33 2.16
C ILE A 107 -2.99 -14.50 2.89
N ASP A 108 -3.13 -15.67 2.29
CA ASP A 108 -2.34 -16.84 2.63
C ASP A 108 -1.05 -16.81 1.83
N ARG A 109 0.10 -16.70 2.51
CA ARG A 109 1.40 -16.58 1.84
C ARG A 109 1.90 -17.92 1.29
N GLU A 110 1.51 -19.02 1.90
CA GLU A 110 1.88 -20.37 1.50
C GLU A 110 0.97 -20.87 0.37
N ASN A 111 -0.34 -20.58 0.48
CA ASN A 111 -1.36 -21.00 -0.46
C ASN A 111 -2.10 -19.79 -1.03
N PHE A 112 -1.40 -18.99 -1.85
CA PHE A 112 -1.99 -17.80 -2.46
C PHE A 112 -3.08 -18.17 -3.46
N SER A 113 -4.34 -17.95 -3.09
CA SER A 113 -5.49 -18.40 -3.88
C SER A 113 -5.78 -17.48 -5.06
N LEU A 114 -6.29 -18.10 -6.15
CA LEU A 114 -6.79 -17.36 -7.32
C LEU A 114 -7.95 -16.42 -6.95
N ALA A 115 -8.76 -16.77 -5.95
CA ALA A 115 -9.85 -15.94 -5.45
C ALA A 115 -9.30 -14.63 -4.83
N THR A 116 -8.29 -14.73 -3.99
CA THR A 116 -7.60 -13.56 -3.41
C THR A 116 -6.96 -12.68 -4.48
N PHE A 117 -6.31 -13.30 -5.47
CA PHE A 117 -5.73 -12.58 -6.60
C PHE A 117 -6.80 -11.78 -7.39
N ARG A 118 -7.94 -12.41 -7.68
CA ARG A 118 -9.08 -11.76 -8.35
C ARG A 118 -9.69 -10.65 -7.51
N GLU A 119 -9.75 -10.81 -6.18
CA GLU A 119 -10.22 -9.75 -5.28
C GLU A 119 -9.30 -8.54 -5.35
N ILE A 120 -7.98 -8.72 -5.19
CA ILE A 120 -6.98 -7.65 -5.24
C ILE A 120 -7.03 -6.91 -6.58
N THR A 121 -6.91 -7.64 -7.70
CA THR A 121 -6.93 -7.03 -9.04
C THR A 121 -8.29 -6.37 -9.35
N GLY A 122 -9.39 -6.94 -8.87
CA GLY A 122 -10.72 -6.35 -8.98
C GLY A 122 -10.86 -5.04 -8.22
N ARG A 123 -10.29 -4.93 -7.02
CA ARG A 123 -10.29 -3.69 -6.22
C ARG A 123 -9.45 -2.61 -6.88
N LEU A 124 -8.26 -2.95 -7.38
CA LEU A 124 -7.42 -2.04 -8.15
C LEU A 124 -8.15 -1.48 -9.37
N LYS A 125 -8.83 -2.36 -10.15
CA LYS A 125 -9.64 -1.94 -11.32
C LYS A 125 -10.80 -1.03 -10.95
N ARG A 126 -11.40 -1.18 -9.77
CA ARG A 126 -12.46 -0.29 -9.27
C ARG A 126 -11.96 1.07 -8.77
N GLY A 127 -10.65 1.32 -8.80
CA GLY A 127 -10.08 2.60 -8.40
C GLY A 127 -9.69 2.68 -6.93
N GLU A 128 -9.62 1.55 -6.21
CA GLU A 128 -9.19 1.51 -4.81
C GLU A 128 -7.66 1.63 -4.71
N LEU A 129 -7.17 2.25 -3.63
CA LEU A 129 -5.75 2.28 -3.28
C LEU A 129 -5.47 1.08 -2.38
N LEU A 130 -4.66 0.15 -2.88
CA LEU A 130 -4.18 -0.97 -2.09
C LEU A 130 -2.75 -0.67 -1.63
N THR A 131 -2.43 -1.10 -0.42
CA THR A 131 -1.09 -0.91 0.18
C THR A 131 -0.56 -2.25 0.67
N MET A 132 0.68 -2.55 0.33
CA MET A 132 1.35 -3.76 0.79
C MET A 132 2.82 -3.50 1.12
N PHE A 133 3.37 -4.39 1.92
CA PHE A 133 4.78 -4.43 2.27
C PHE A 133 5.42 -5.61 1.52
N PRO A 134 6.16 -5.36 0.42
CA PRO A 134 6.63 -6.43 -0.47
C PRO A 134 7.69 -7.34 0.17
N GLU A 135 8.38 -6.88 1.21
CA GLU A 135 9.30 -7.67 2.02
C GLU A 135 8.61 -8.87 2.69
N GLY A 136 7.34 -8.70 3.05
CA GLY A 136 6.50 -9.75 3.63
C GLY A 136 6.66 -9.97 5.12
N HIS A 137 7.58 -9.30 5.80
CA HIS A 137 7.74 -9.30 7.26
C HIS A 137 8.37 -7.98 7.72
N ILE A 138 8.30 -7.73 9.02
CA ILE A 138 8.87 -6.52 9.62
C ILE A 138 10.38 -6.70 9.72
N GLY A 139 11.16 -5.78 9.12
CA GLY A 139 12.61 -5.74 9.21
C GLY A 139 13.06 -5.37 10.64
N ARG A 140 14.17 -5.97 11.11
CA ARG A 140 14.80 -5.59 12.38
C ARG A 140 15.51 -4.24 12.23
N ALA A 141 15.83 -3.60 13.35
CA ALA A 141 16.47 -2.29 13.35
C ALA A 141 17.84 -2.25 12.66
N SER A 142 18.54 -3.38 12.64
CA SER A 142 19.86 -3.56 12.01
C SER A 142 19.81 -4.10 10.59
N ASP A 143 18.61 -4.43 10.08
CA ASP A 143 18.49 -5.10 8.81
C ASP A 143 18.37 -4.07 7.69
N GLU A 144 19.10 -4.30 6.60
CA GLU A 144 18.84 -3.65 5.33
C GLU A 144 17.45 -4.04 4.81
N MET A 145 16.88 -3.22 3.93
CA MET A 145 15.62 -3.51 3.26
C MET A 145 15.72 -4.86 2.53
N GLN A 146 14.73 -5.71 2.76
CA GLN A 146 14.77 -7.08 2.25
C GLN A 146 14.27 -7.18 0.82
N SER A 147 14.60 -8.27 0.15
CA SER A 147 14.20 -8.52 -1.23
C SER A 147 12.69 -8.57 -1.39
N PHE A 148 12.19 -7.96 -2.44
CA PHE A 148 10.76 -7.88 -2.74
C PHE A 148 10.24 -9.15 -3.41
N LYS A 149 8.97 -9.46 -3.14
CA LYS A 149 8.26 -10.57 -3.79
C LYS A 149 7.61 -10.10 -5.09
N SER A 150 7.84 -10.83 -6.19
CA SER A 150 7.36 -10.48 -7.54
C SER A 150 5.84 -10.50 -7.72
N GLY A 151 5.07 -11.05 -6.77
CA GLY A 151 3.61 -11.10 -6.84
C GLY A 151 2.93 -9.74 -7.03
N MET A 152 3.53 -8.65 -6.51
CA MET A 152 3.03 -7.29 -6.68
C MET A 152 3.06 -6.85 -8.16
N VAL A 153 4.10 -7.23 -8.90
CA VAL A 153 4.25 -6.92 -10.33
C VAL A 153 3.12 -7.56 -11.13
N LEU A 154 2.82 -8.83 -10.85
CA LEU A 154 1.71 -9.54 -11.51
C LEU A 154 0.34 -8.90 -11.19
N MET A 155 0.11 -8.49 -9.94
CA MET A 155 -1.14 -7.82 -9.53
C MET A 155 -1.31 -6.49 -10.27
N ALA A 156 -0.27 -5.68 -10.35
CA ALA A 156 -0.26 -4.40 -11.04
C ALA A 156 -0.47 -4.57 -12.55
N ALA A 157 0.28 -5.46 -13.19
CA ALA A 157 0.16 -5.76 -14.62
C ALA A 157 -1.25 -6.24 -15.01
N LYS A 158 -1.83 -7.20 -14.26
CA LYS A 158 -3.18 -7.75 -14.54
C LYS A 158 -4.31 -6.78 -14.21
N SER A 159 -4.08 -5.82 -13.35
CA SER A 159 -5.06 -4.77 -13.04
C SER A 159 -4.93 -3.54 -13.95
N ASP A 160 -3.82 -3.40 -14.67
CA ASP A 160 -3.47 -2.22 -15.46
C ASP A 160 -3.47 -0.95 -14.58
N LYS A 161 -2.77 -1.07 -13.44
CA LYS A 161 -2.66 0.01 -12.45
C LYS A 161 -1.22 0.21 -12.04
N PRO A 162 -0.81 1.47 -11.80
CA PRO A 162 0.56 1.77 -11.42
C PRO A 162 0.91 1.22 -10.03
N ILE A 163 2.20 0.95 -9.84
CA ILE A 163 2.80 0.79 -8.52
C ILE A 163 3.35 2.14 -8.08
N ILE A 164 3.11 2.50 -6.82
CA ILE A 164 3.65 3.72 -6.21
C ILE A 164 4.61 3.28 -5.10
N PRO A 165 5.93 3.42 -5.28
CA PRO A 165 6.89 3.13 -4.24
C PRO A 165 6.87 4.25 -3.18
N VAL A 166 6.96 3.86 -1.91
CA VAL A 166 6.98 4.76 -0.77
C VAL A 166 7.98 4.25 0.25
N TYR A 167 8.97 5.05 0.58
CA TYR A 167 9.88 4.73 1.66
C TYR A 167 9.42 5.41 2.96
N VAL A 168 9.33 4.62 4.03
CA VAL A 168 8.99 5.08 5.38
C VAL A 168 10.28 5.12 6.20
N LYS A 169 10.75 6.32 6.56
CA LYS A 169 11.94 6.45 7.40
C LYS A 169 11.67 5.85 8.78
N ARG A 170 12.52 4.91 9.21
CA ARG A 170 12.43 4.33 10.54
C ARG A 170 12.51 5.41 11.60
N LYS A 171 11.64 5.34 12.59
CA LYS A 171 11.67 6.27 13.73
C LYS A 171 12.69 5.81 14.77
N GLU A 172 13.57 6.69 15.16
CA GLU A 172 14.51 6.45 16.25
C GLU A 172 13.82 6.45 17.63
N LYS A 173 12.87 7.38 17.79
CA LYS A 173 12.10 7.53 19.03
C LYS A 173 10.61 7.62 18.71
N TRP A 174 9.76 7.17 19.63
CA TRP A 174 8.30 7.15 19.44
C TRP A 174 7.67 8.52 19.12
N TYR A 175 8.30 9.62 19.58
CA TYR A 175 7.87 11.00 19.33
C TYR A 175 8.57 11.66 18.12
N SER A 176 9.50 10.98 17.46
CA SER A 176 10.17 11.50 16.27
C SER A 176 9.17 11.77 15.16
N ARG A 177 9.49 12.78 14.34
CA ARG A 177 8.69 13.13 13.18
C ARG A 177 8.57 11.96 12.22
N LEU A 178 7.37 11.75 11.65
CA LEU A 178 7.21 10.83 10.54
C LEU A 178 7.76 11.44 9.26
N VAL A 179 8.60 10.69 8.55
CA VAL A 179 9.15 11.12 7.27
C VAL A 179 8.90 10.02 6.24
N PHE A 180 8.36 10.42 5.10
CA PHE A 180 8.09 9.54 3.97
C PHE A 180 8.76 10.11 2.72
N ALA A 181 9.31 9.24 1.89
CA ALA A 181 9.61 9.56 0.50
C ALA A 181 8.60 8.87 -0.40
N VAL A 182 8.02 9.59 -1.35
CA VAL A 182 7.04 9.06 -2.31
C VAL A 182 7.63 9.16 -3.70
N GLY A 183 7.75 8.02 -4.37
CA GLY A 183 8.23 7.92 -5.73
C GLY A 183 7.13 8.14 -6.77
N GLU A 184 7.55 8.34 -8.00
CA GLU A 184 6.62 8.46 -9.11
C GLU A 184 5.86 7.14 -9.37
N PRO A 185 4.63 7.23 -9.86
CA PRO A 185 3.85 6.04 -10.22
C PRO A 185 4.51 5.28 -11.37
N VAL A 186 4.87 4.03 -11.14
CA VAL A 186 5.51 3.14 -12.13
C VAL A 186 4.46 2.34 -12.88
N ASN A 187 4.41 2.50 -14.20
CA ASN A 187 3.56 1.70 -15.06
C ASN A 187 4.23 0.36 -15.40
N VAL A 188 3.87 -0.67 -14.67
CA VAL A 188 4.46 -2.01 -14.80
C VAL A 188 4.24 -2.61 -16.19
N LYS A 189 3.10 -2.34 -16.83
CA LYS A 189 2.83 -2.85 -18.18
C LYS A 189 3.79 -2.32 -19.23
N GLU A 190 4.17 -1.05 -19.14
CA GLU A 190 5.16 -0.44 -20.04
C GLU A 190 6.53 -1.07 -19.86
N LEU A 191 6.94 -1.36 -18.62
CA LEU A 191 8.20 -2.00 -18.32
C LEU A 191 8.28 -3.45 -18.81
N LEU A 192 7.17 -4.19 -18.70
CA LEU A 192 7.11 -5.60 -19.14
C LEU A 192 7.09 -5.75 -20.66
N LYS A 193 6.78 -4.70 -21.44
CA LYS A 193 6.78 -4.66 -22.92
C LYS A 193 6.01 -5.78 -23.65
N LYS A 194 5.44 -6.76 -22.93
CA LYS A 194 4.70 -7.93 -23.46
C LYS A 194 3.56 -8.31 -22.53
N ASP A 195 2.41 -8.67 -23.10
CA ASP A 195 1.25 -9.17 -22.36
C ASP A 195 1.49 -10.53 -21.68
N SER A 196 2.50 -11.29 -22.13
CA SER A 196 2.94 -12.58 -21.61
C SER A 196 4.35 -12.51 -21.05
N ALA A 197 4.57 -11.60 -20.08
CA ALA A 197 5.86 -11.49 -19.39
C ALA A 197 6.19 -12.78 -18.63
N GLY A 198 7.39 -13.31 -18.84
CA GLY A 198 7.91 -14.46 -18.12
C GLY A 198 8.27 -14.14 -16.68
N LYS A 199 8.68 -15.19 -15.95
CA LYS A 199 9.14 -15.04 -14.56
C LYS A 199 10.33 -14.09 -14.45
N GLN A 200 11.28 -14.20 -15.38
CA GLN A 200 12.48 -13.34 -15.43
C GLN A 200 12.13 -11.85 -15.62
N ASP A 201 11.16 -11.53 -16.47
CA ASP A 201 10.71 -10.16 -16.69
C ASP A 201 10.09 -9.57 -15.41
N MET A 202 9.30 -10.37 -14.68
CA MET A 202 8.72 -9.95 -13.40
C MET A 202 9.78 -9.76 -12.31
N GLU A 203 10.81 -10.59 -12.28
CA GLU A 203 11.94 -10.45 -11.36
C GLU A 203 12.76 -9.19 -11.67
N ALA A 204 12.99 -8.88 -12.94
CA ALA A 204 13.69 -7.66 -13.36
C ALA A 204 12.92 -6.39 -12.95
N VAL A 205 11.58 -6.37 -13.14
CA VAL A 205 10.75 -5.24 -12.68
C VAL A 205 10.73 -5.16 -11.15
N THR A 206 10.76 -6.30 -10.46
CA THR A 206 10.82 -6.34 -9.00
C THR A 206 12.12 -5.75 -8.47
N ALA A 207 13.25 -6.10 -9.09
CA ALA A 207 14.56 -5.54 -8.78
C ALA A 207 14.60 -4.01 -9.04
N TYR A 208 14.04 -3.56 -10.16
CA TYR A 208 13.89 -2.13 -10.45
C TYR A 208 13.11 -1.38 -9.35
N LEU A 209 11.98 -1.94 -8.89
CA LEU A 209 11.20 -1.33 -7.81
C LEU A 209 11.93 -1.31 -6.46
N TYR A 210 12.75 -2.32 -6.21
CA TYR A 210 13.60 -2.37 -5.02
C TYR A 210 14.66 -1.26 -5.04
N GLU A 211 15.36 -1.08 -6.17
CA GLU A 211 16.33 0.01 -6.31
C GLU A 211 15.66 1.38 -6.22
N LYS A 212 14.46 1.52 -6.76
CA LYS A 212 13.65 2.75 -6.58
C LYS A 212 13.37 3.06 -5.11
N GLU A 213 13.04 2.08 -4.29
CA GLU A 213 12.85 2.33 -2.84
C GLU A 213 14.16 2.68 -2.14
N LYS A 214 15.31 2.15 -2.57
CA LYS A 214 16.63 2.58 -2.08
C LYS A 214 16.96 4.03 -2.45
N GLU A 215 16.62 4.45 -3.67
CA GLU A 215 16.76 5.85 -4.08
C GLU A 215 15.90 6.77 -3.18
N LEU A 216 14.66 6.34 -2.87
CA LEU A 216 13.77 7.07 -1.95
C LEU A 216 14.30 7.10 -0.51
N GLU A 217 14.97 6.04 -0.05
CA GLU A 217 15.67 6.02 1.24
C GLU A 217 16.73 7.12 1.31
N ALA A 218 17.54 7.25 0.25
CA ALA A 218 18.59 8.26 0.18
C ALA A 218 18.03 9.69 0.33
N LEU A 219 16.84 9.98 -0.27
CA LEU A 219 16.19 11.30 -0.19
C LEU A 219 15.77 11.72 1.23
N VAL A 220 15.67 10.79 2.17
CA VAL A 220 15.21 11.07 3.54
C VAL A 220 16.25 10.69 4.59
N SER A 221 17.40 10.18 4.17
CA SER A 221 18.51 9.83 5.07
C SER A 221 19.36 11.04 5.44
N GLU A 222 19.38 12.05 4.59
CA GLU A 222 19.93 13.37 4.84
C GLU A 222 19.01 14.19 5.76
#